data_d904604fb4808282c896074ef2882e08
#
_entry.id   d904604fb4808282c896074ef2882e08
#
_cell.length_a   1.000
_cell.length_b   1.000
_cell.length_c   1.000
_cell.angle_alpha   90.00
_cell.angle_beta   90.00
_cell.angle_gamma   90.00
#
_symmetry.space_group_name_H-M   'P 1'
#
loop_
_entity.id
_entity.type
_entity.pdbx_description
1 polymer ?
#
loop_
_entity_poly.entity_id
_entity_poly.type
_entity_poly.pdbx_seq_one_letter_code
_entity_poly.pdbx_strand_id
1 'polypeptide(L)'
;MSPEEAIFMNNMSPSRYGSRVRTGYREWVTAIAGDGNRTIIPYIGSLEDASADRLFVASSAAIYDITSSGTAPAPLIAFASVSATSGFGIWTAYTTTAGHFALYCDEANGYYRYPEGGPWVRTTGAEVTGVNPNNLVYVTIFKERPWFVERNSSRAWYLPVGSVIGAATVFDFGSKFKKGGTLQALFNWTIDGGEGVDDYLVAVSSAGDVIVYKGIDPGTAATFNQHGAWFIGPPPVGRRIGGRFGGELYLLSSYGLLPMSALLSGQLVQDQQIALSRKITPLVNFEMVASREIRGWEVKLFSKDNALIISAPKRDAFPFTQFAQSTNNEGWSVWRDIPYLNGEEWHGEFYVAAEDGNVYTLAGNLDAVTLDESSSIQINWSVLQSFQDYDKPGHYHRAQYIRPVFIGDQAPSYVIEVRYDYNLSDVFGTAVPGGATQGTLWDVGIWDISLWSGQFVVVDEPQGAQGIGRAMAVGISGSSGAETILVRYDLMFETGGML
;
A
#
# COMPACT_ATOMS: atom_id res chain seq x y z
N MET A 1 -10.42 -22.15 10.77
CA MET A 1 -10.30 -20.72 11.13
C MET A 1 -10.61 -20.56 12.60
N SER A 2 -9.84 -19.74 13.30
CA SER A 2 -10.17 -19.38 14.69
C SER A 2 -11.50 -18.61 14.75
N PRO A 3 -12.25 -18.69 15.85
CA PRO A 3 -13.44 -17.86 16.07
C PRO A 3 -13.19 -16.36 15.93
N GLU A 4 -11.96 -15.93 16.16
CA GLU A 4 -11.52 -14.54 16.07
C GLU A 4 -11.14 -14.11 14.63
N GLU A 5 -11.15 -15.04 13.66
CA GLU A 5 -10.82 -14.74 12.28
C GLU A 5 -12.07 -14.43 11.45
N ALA A 6 -11.94 -13.56 10.47
CA ALA A 6 -12.96 -13.25 9.49
C ALA A 6 -12.67 -13.97 8.16
N ILE A 7 -13.71 -14.44 7.48
CA ILE A 7 -13.61 -14.98 6.12
C ILE A 7 -13.24 -13.85 5.16
N PHE A 8 -13.88 -12.69 5.33
CA PHE A 8 -13.50 -11.45 4.66
C PHE A 8 -13.77 -10.24 5.57
N MET A 9 -12.99 -9.20 5.33
CA MET A 9 -13.12 -7.90 5.96
C MET A 9 -12.83 -6.85 4.88
N ASN A 10 -13.89 -6.18 4.40
CA ASN A 10 -13.78 -5.18 3.35
C ASN A 10 -13.95 -3.78 3.92
N ASN A 11 -13.05 -2.87 3.56
CA ASN A 11 -13.04 -1.47 4.01
C ASN A 11 -13.12 -1.28 5.54
N MET A 12 -12.66 -2.29 6.27
CA MET A 12 -12.46 -2.23 7.72
C MET A 12 -11.04 -2.67 8.03
N SER A 13 -10.47 -2.14 9.08
CA SER A 13 -9.12 -2.48 9.54
C SER A 13 -9.17 -2.95 10.99
N PRO A 14 -8.47 -4.04 11.33
CA PRO A 14 -8.32 -4.44 12.71
C PRO A 14 -7.69 -3.32 13.52
N SER A 15 -8.29 -2.97 14.64
CA SER A 15 -7.83 -1.94 15.56
C SER A 15 -7.71 -2.49 16.99
N ARG A 16 -7.24 -1.66 17.93
CA ARG A 16 -7.14 -2.04 19.34
C ARG A 16 -8.50 -2.35 19.98
N TYR A 17 -9.57 -1.73 19.50
CA TYR A 17 -10.90 -1.85 20.10
C TYR A 17 -11.87 -2.70 19.29
N GLY A 18 -11.45 -3.27 18.18
CA GLY A 18 -12.28 -4.04 17.27
C GLY A 18 -11.91 -3.78 15.82
N SER A 19 -12.88 -3.78 14.92
CA SER A 19 -12.69 -3.49 13.50
C SER A 19 -13.19 -2.07 13.18
N ARG A 20 -12.30 -1.18 12.74
CA ARG A 20 -12.60 0.20 12.37
C ARG A 20 -12.79 0.32 10.86
N VAL A 21 -13.75 1.10 10.40
CA VAL A 21 -13.86 1.50 9.00
C VAL A 21 -12.58 2.23 8.61
N ARG A 22 -12.04 1.92 7.42
CA ARG A 22 -10.79 2.51 6.93
C ARG A 22 -10.90 4.02 6.81
N THR A 23 -9.76 4.67 6.74
CA THR A 23 -9.67 6.08 6.39
C THR A 23 -10.18 6.30 4.96
N GLY A 24 -10.95 7.37 4.77
CA GLY A 24 -11.43 7.83 3.48
C GLY A 24 -10.37 8.59 2.69
N TYR A 25 -10.78 9.21 1.59
CA TYR A 25 -9.89 10.02 0.79
C TYR A 25 -10.56 11.28 0.27
N ARG A 26 -9.75 12.34 0.10
CA ARG A 26 -10.18 13.64 -0.36
C ARG A 26 -9.26 14.17 -1.47
N GLU A 27 -9.79 14.98 -2.35
CA GLU A 27 -9.01 15.65 -3.39
C GLU A 27 -7.94 16.56 -2.77
N TRP A 28 -6.74 16.49 -3.32
CA TRP A 28 -5.64 17.40 -3.03
C TRP A 28 -5.33 18.30 -4.21
N VAL A 29 -5.08 17.72 -5.38
CA VAL A 29 -4.93 18.44 -6.63
C VAL A 29 -5.74 17.76 -7.71
N THR A 30 -6.44 18.55 -8.53
CA THR A 30 -7.32 18.07 -9.60
C THR A 30 -6.85 18.52 -10.99
N ALA A 31 -7.35 17.84 -12.02
CA ALA A 31 -7.15 18.23 -13.43
C ALA A 31 -5.68 18.21 -13.90
N ILE A 32 -4.84 17.32 -13.39
CA ILE A 32 -3.49 17.10 -13.91
C ILE A 32 -3.60 16.44 -15.28
N ALA A 33 -2.95 17.01 -16.28
CA ALA A 33 -3.02 16.52 -17.65
C ALA A 33 -2.25 15.22 -17.86
N GLY A 34 -2.81 14.34 -18.70
CA GLY A 34 -2.26 13.03 -19.05
C GLY A 34 -3.24 11.90 -18.75
N ASP A 35 -2.86 10.66 -19.08
CA ASP A 35 -3.64 9.45 -18.80
C ASP A 35 -3.37 8.93 -17.39
N GLY A 36 -3.60 9.78 -16.37
CA GLY A 36 -3.43 9.47 -14.97
C GLY A 36 -2.09 9.86 -14.36
N ASN A 37 -2.11 10.02 -13.04
CA ASN A 37 -0.95 10.28 -12.19
C ASN A 37 -0.35 8.97 -11.74
N ARG A 38 0.98 8.82 -11.82
CA ARG A 38 1.61 7.50 -11.70
C ARG A 38 2.72 7.41 -10.68
N THR A 39 3.32 8.55 -10.28
CA THR A 39 4.36 8.57 -9.25
C THR A 39 4.31 9.88 -8.48
N ILE A 40 4.17 9.80 -7.18
CA ILE A 40 4.36 10.92 -6.26
C ILE A 40 5.83 10.94 -5.87
N ILE A 41 6.41 12.14 -5.81
CA ILE A 41 7.82 12.35 -5.47
C ILE A 41 7.87 13.40 -4.36
N PRO A 42 7.92 12.99 -3.09
CA PRO A 42 8.15 13.90 -1.98
C PRO A 42 9.61 14.35 -1.96
N TYR A 43 9.82 15.61 -1.71
CA TYR A 43 11.13 16.21 -1.55
C TYR A 43 11.18 16.97 -0.24
N ILE A 44 12.14 16.63 0.60
CA ILE A 44 12.46 17.33 1.83
C ILE A 44 13.77 18.08 1.59
N GLY A 45 13.72 19.38 1.73
CA GLY A 45 14.87 20.26 1.52
C GLY A 45 15.80 20.34 2.73
N SER A 46 16.79 21.24 2.65
CA SER A 46 17.79 21.43 3.70
C SER A 46 17.37 22.44 4.79
N LEU A 47 16.27 23.17 4.59
CA LEU A 47 15.84 24.25 5.48
C LEU A 47 14.92 23.75 6.60
N GLU A 48 15.19 24.16 7.82
CA GLU A 48 14.41 23.76 9.00
C GLU A 48 12.96 24.25 8.97
N ASP A 49 12.67 25.36 8.26
CA ASP A 49 11.34 25.93 8.14
C ASP A 49 10.48 25.24 7.05
N ALA A 50 10.99 24.17 6.47
CA ALA A 50 10.35 23.41 5.38
C ALA A 50 10.01 24.25 4.13
N SER A 51 10.55 25.47 3.99
CA SER A 51 10.27 26.34 2.83
C SER A 51 10.84 25.79 1.52
N ALA A 52 11.85 24.92 1.60
CA ALA A 52 12.42 24.20 0.46
C ALA A 52 11.69 22.89 0.13
N ASP A 53 10.78 22.42 0.99
CA ASP A 53 10.07 21.17 0.79
C ASP A 53 9.08 21.28 -0.37
N ARG A 54 9.00 20.22 -1.16
CA ARG A 54 8.11 20.14 -2.32
C ARG A 54 7.48 18.77 -2.41
N LEU A 55 6.28 18.76 -2.95
CA LEU A 55 5.61 17.53 -3.35
C LEU A 55 5.38 17.58 -4.87
N PHE A 56 5.89 16.60 -5.58
CA PHE A 56 5.73 16.51 -7.02
C PHE A 56 4.92 15.29 -7.40
N VAL A 57 4.30 15.33 -8.58
CA VAL A 57 3.69 14.18 -9.21
C VAL A 57 4.13 14.06 -10.67
N ALA A 58 4.50 12.86 -11.07
CA ALA A 58 4.72 12.50 -12.46
C ALA A 58 3.43 11.87 -13.01
N SER A 59 2.77 12.57 -13.95
CA SER A 59 1.70 12.03 -14.78
C SER A 59 2.27 11.25 -15.96
N SER A 60 1.42 10.75 -16.86
CA SER A 60 1.89 10.15 -18.11
C SER A 60 2.56 11.14 -19.05
N ALA A 61 2.38 12.47 -18.85
CA ALA A 61 2.83 13.52 -19.76
C ALA A 61 3.95 14.42 -19.22
N ALA A 62 4.00 14.64 -17.90
CA ALA A 62 4.88 15.64 -17.31
C ALA A 62 5.05 15.47 -15.79
N ILE A 63 5.97 16.21 -15.20
CA ILE A 63 6.11 16.40 -13.75
C ILE A 63 5.47 17.72 -13.35
N TYR A 64 4.66 17.73 -12.30
CA TYR A 64 3.94 18.86 -11.74
C TYR A 64 4.35 19.10 -10.28
N ASP A 65 4.31 20.34 -9.84
CA ASP A 65 4.39 20.70 -8.42
C ASP A 65 2.99 20.67 -7.82
N ILE A 66 2.81 19.84 -6.81
CA ILE A 66 1.54 19.66 -6.09
C ILE A 66 1.69 19.99 -4.60
N THR A 67 2.69 20.79 -4.25
CA THR A 67 2.96 21.20 -2.86
C THR A 67 1.74 21.87 -2.22
N SER A 68 0.97 22.61 -2.99
CA SER A 68 -0.28 23.24 -2.54
C SER A 68 -1.48 22.57 -3.17
N SER A 69 -2.57 22.44 -2.38
CA SER A 69 -3.86 21.93 -2.87
C SER A 69 -4.51 22.86 -3.89
N GLY A 70 -5.35 22.30 -4.77
CA GLY A 70 -6.13 23.09 -5.74
C GLY A 70 -6.15 22.49 -7.14
N THR A 71 -6.37 23.34 -8.14
CA THR A 71 -6.27 22.95 -9.54
C THR A 71 -4.81 22.80 -9.96
N ALA A 72 -4.51 21.84 -10.82
CA ALA A 72 -3.15 21.55 -11.28
C ALA A 72 -2.45 22.81 -11.84
N PRO A 73 -1.22 23.11 -11.41
CA PRO A 73 -0.40 24.16 -11.99
C PRO A 73 0.09 23.78 -13.40
N ALA A 74 0.82 24.70 -14.05
CA ALA A 74 1.55 24.37 -15.27
C ALA A 74 2.62 23.28 -15.01
N PRO A 75 2.91 22.41 -15.98
CA PRO A 75 3.94 21.40 -15.83
C PRO A 75 5.32 22.01 -15.64
N LEU A 76 6.12 21.47 -14.73
CA LEU A 76 7.52 21.90 -14.53
C LEU A 76 8.43 21.40 -15.65
N ILE A 77 8.21 20.16 -16.10
CA ILE A 77 8.94 19.56 -17.22
C ILE A 77 8.05 18.52 -17.92
N ALA A 78 7.89 18.69 -19.24
CA ALA A 78 7.18 17.73 -20.06
C ALA A 78 8.06 16.52 -20.40
N PHE A 79 7.47 15.36 -20.49
CA PHE A 79 8.14 14.15 -20.94
C PHE A 79 8.37 14.18 -22.47
N ALA A 80 9.52 13.71 -22.90
CA ALA A 80 9.86 13.65 -24.32
C ALA A 80 9.09 12.55 -25.06
N SER A 81 8.71 11.51 -24.34
CA SER A 81 7.88 10.39 -24.85
C SER A 81 6.68 10.18 -23.94
N VAL A 82 5.49 10.25 -24.50
CA VAL A 82 4.25 9.90 -23.81
C VAL A 82 3.83 8.50 -24.26
N SER A 83 3.74 7.59 -23.32
CA SER A 83 3.43 6.18 -23.58
C SER A 83 2.68 5.56 -22.40
N ALA A 84 2.19 4.34 -22.56
CA ALA A 84 1.55 3.59 -21.48
C ALA A 84 2.45 3.37 -20.24
N THR A 85 3.76 3.54 -20.38
CA THR A 85 4.72 3.37 -19.27
C THR A 85 5.30 4.69 -18.75
N SER A 86 5.01 5.82 -19.39
CA SER A 86 5.46 7.14 -18.92
C SER A 86 4.81 7.47 -17.57
N GLY A 87 5.56 8.13 -16.70
CA GLY A 87 5.11 8.48 -15.35
C GLY A 87 5.27 7.36 -14.32
N PHE A 88 5.36 6.10 -14.74
CA PHE A 88 5.76 5.02 -13.82
C PHE A 88 7.26 5.09 -13.58
N GLY A 89 7.66 5.41 -12.39
CA GLY A 89 9.07 5.53 -12.05
C GLY A 89 9.37 5.22 -10.60
N ILE A 90 10.66 5.31 -10.30
CA ILE A 90 11.21 5.21 -8.94
C ILE A 90 11.97 6.48 -8.65
N TRP A 91 11.83 6.97 -7.46
CA TRP A 91 12.54 8.13 -6.95
C TRP A 91 13.35 7.81 -5.70
N THR A 92 14.35 8.63 -5.41
CA THR A 92 15.09 8.60 -4.15
C THR A 92 15.63 10.00 -3.84
N ALA A 93 15.69 10.35 -2.56
CA ALA A 93 16.42 11.53 -2.12
C ALA A 93 17.92 11.21 -2.04
N TYR A 94 18.76 12.18 -2.37
CA TYR A 94 20.20 12.03 -2.25
C TYR A 94 20.86 13.36 -1.91
N THR A 95 21.63 13.35 -0.82
CA THR A 95 22.40 14.50 -0.36
C THR A 95 23.88 14.29 -0.68
N THR A 96 24.49 15.30 -1.25
CA THR A 96 25.92 15.34 -1.61
C THR A 96 26.55 16.63 -1.09
N THR A 97 27.85 16.79 -1.25
CA THR A 97 28.53 18.07 -0.98
C THR A 97 28.07 19.20 -1.92
N ALA A 98 27.44 18.85 -3.05
CA ALA A 98 26.89 19.84 -4.01
C ALA A 98 25.43 20.23 -3.69
N GLY A 99 24.81 19.65 -2.66
CA GLY A 99 23.45 19.95 -2.22
C GLY A 99 22.53 18.75 -2.12
N HIS A 100 21.24 19.02 -1.91
CA HIS A 100 20.17 18.04 -1.82
C HIS A 100 19.51 17.85 -3.19
N PHE A 101 19.19 16.61 -3.51
CA PHE A 101 18.59 16.23 -4.80
C PHE A 101 17.43 15.25 -4.60
N ALA A 102 16.39 15.40 -5.43
CA ALA A 102 15.52 14.28 -5.77
C ALA A 102 15.98 13.70 -7.10
N LEU A 103 16.20 12.39 -7.11
CA LEU A 103 16.56 11.62 -8.31
C LEU A 103 15.33 10.78 -8.71
N TYR A 104 14.94 10.87 -9.97
CA TYR A 104 13.78 10.15 -10.49
C TYR A 104 14.12 9.46 -11.81
N CYS A 105 13.76 8.20 -11.92
CA CYS A 105 13.90 7.42 -13.15
C CYS A 105 12.53 7.01 -13.65
N ASP A 106 12.14 7.55 -14.81
CA ASP A 106 10.91 7.23 -15.52
C ASP A 106 11.07 6.00 -16.42
N GLU A 107 10.09 5.10 -16.43
CA GLU A 107 10.16 3.86 -17.21
C GLU A 107 10.28 4.10 -18.72
N ALA A 108 9.71 5.19 -19.26
CA ALA A 108 9.77 5.53 -20.67
C ALA A 108 10.88 6.54 -21.00
N ASN A 109 11.15 7.49 -20.09
CA ASN A 109 11.93 8.69 -20.38
C ASN A 109 13.31 8.72 -19.73
N GLY A 110 13.57 7.81 -18.78
CA GLY A 110 14.90 7.67 -18.15
C GLY A 110 15.11 8.60 -16.96
N TYR A 111 16.32 9.09 -16.78
CA TYR A 111 16.80 9.71 -15.57
C TYR A 111 16.59 11.23 -15.53
N TYR A 112 15.95 11.69 -14.46
CA TYR A 112 15.71 13.08 -14.10
C TYR A 112 16.26 13.40 -12.72
N ARG A 113 16.64 14.66 -12.49
CA ARG A 113 17.09 15.16 -11.20
C ARG A 113 16.49 16.51 -10.89
N TYR A 114 16.19 16.74 -9.62
CA TYR A 114 15.77 18.02 -9.07
C TYR A 114 16.78 18.45 -8.02
N PRO A 115 17.59 19.50 -8.27
CA PRO A 115 18.41 20.13 -7.23
C PRO A 115 17.51 21.01 -6.36
N GLU A 116 17.90 21.21 -5.10
CA GLU A 116 17.19 22.12 -4.21
C GLU A 116 17.02 23.52 -4.85
N GLY A 117 15.77 24.02 -4.82
CA GLY A 117 15.42 25.26 -5.52
C GLY A 117 15.15 25.11 -7.02
N GLY A 118 15.27 23.89 -7.57
CA GLY A 118 14.93 23.55 -8.95
C GLY A 118 15.79 24.19 -10.02
N PRO A 119 15.44 24.04 -11.29
CA PRO A 119 14.32 23.28 -11.85
C PRO A 119 14.58 21.77 -11.96
N TRP A 120 13.56 21.01 -12.32
CA TRP A 120 13.74 19.64 -12.80
C TRP A 120 14.56 19.61 -14.09
N VAL A 121 15.53 18.72 -14.15
CA VAL A 121 16.42 18.57 -15.32
C VAL A 121 16.42 17.13 -15.79
N ARG A 122 16.18 16.94 -17.08
CA ARG A 122 16.42 15.64 -17.74
C ARG A 122 17.91 15.47 -17.96
N THR A 123 18.46 14.38 -17.47
CA THR A 123 19.90 14.09 -17.60
C THR A 123 20.23 13.67 -19.03
N THR A 124 21.31 14.23 -19.58
CA THR A 124 21.78 14.01 -20.93
C THR A 124 22.97 13.03 -20.99
N GLY A 125 23.25 12.47 -22.17
CA GLY A 125 24.42 11.62 -22.39
C GLY A 125 25.79 12.32 -22.25
N ALA A 126 25.79 13.66 -22.23
CA ALA A 126 27.00 14.43 -21.93
C ALA A 126 27.25 14.52 -20.41
N GLU A 127 26.20 14.49 -19.61
CA GLU A 127 26.28 14.56 -18.14
C GLU A 127 26.48 13.19 -17.49
N VAL A 128 25.87 12.14 -18.04
CA VAL A 128 26.11 10.75 -17.64
C VAL A 128 26.63 9.98 -18.85
N THR A 129 27.89 9.59 -18.80
CA THR A 129 28.56 8.88 -19.87
C THR A 129 28.65 7.38 -19.59
N GLY A 130 28.91 6.57 -20.62
CA GLY A 130 29.00 5.11 -20.49
C GLY A 130 27.67 4.40 -20.76
N VAL A 131 26.54 5.02 -20.46
CA VAL A 131 25.19 4.52 -20.72
C VAL A 131 24.30 5.64 -21.27
N ASN A 132 23.27 5.27 -22.03
CA ASN A 132 22.22 6.22 -22.40
C ASN A 132 21.29 6.51 -21.20
N PRO A 133 21.25 7.73 -20.62
CA PRO A 133 20.43 8.02 -19.45
C PRO A 133 18.93 7.77 -19.68
N ASN A 134 18.46 7.81 -20.91
CA ASN A 134 17.06 7.49 -21.26
C ASN A 134 16.68 6.01 -21.00
N ASN A 135 17.68 5.15 -20.84
CA ASN A 135 17.48 3.74 -20.53
C ASN A 135 17.59 3.42 -19.04
N LEU A 136 17.87 4.41 -18.20
CA LEU A 136 17.95 4.24 -16.74
C LEU A 136 16.55 4.37 -16.16
N VAL A 137 15.97 3.26 -15.66
CA VAL A 137 14.55 3.14 -15.30
C VAL A 137 14.30 2.86 -13.82
N TYR A 138 15.37 2.81 -13.04
CA TYR A 138 15.33 2.62 -11.58
C TYR A 138 16.49 3.35 -10.95
N VAL A 139 16.31 3.90 -9.76
CA VAL A 139 17.38 4.52 -8.97
C VAL A 139 17.28 4.13 -7.51
N THR A 140 18.43 3.84 -6.91
CA THR A 140 18.60 3.68 -5.46
C THR A 140 19.97 4.18 -5.05
N ILE A 141 20.14 4.52 -3.78
CA ILE A 141 21.45 4.90 -3.24
C ILE A 141 22.01 3.72 -2.44
N PHE A 142 23.25 3.33 -2.76
CA PHE A 142 23.98 2.32 -2.01
C PHE A 142 25.44 2.76 -1.86
N LYS A 143 25.92 2.83 -0.60
CA LYS A 143 27.28 3.27 -0.26
C LYS A 143 27.64 4.59 -0.94
N GLU A 144 26.80 5.61 -0.74
CA GLU A 144 26.97 6.98 -1.27
C GLU A 144 27.12 7.02 -2.81
N ARG A 145 26.57 6.05 -3.53
CA ARG A 145 26.56 5.99 -5.00
C ARG A 145 25.12 5.80 -5.48
N PRO A 146 24.68 6.58 -6.47
CA PRO A 146 23.46 6.24 -7.20
C PRO A 146 23.68 5.00 -8.06
N TRP A 147 22.76 4.05 -7.90
CA TRP A 147 22.67 2.83 -8.69
C TRP A 147 21.40 2.84 -9.53
N PHE A 148 21.53 2.44 -10.76
CA PHE A 148 20.45 2.45 -11.75
C PHE A 148 20.27 1.06 -12.35
N VAL A 149 19.03 0.76 -12.78
CA VAL A 149 18.72 -0.40 -13.62
C VAL A 149 18.61 0.07 -15.06
N GLU A 150 19.24 -0.65 -15.99
CA GLU A 150 19.07 -0.43 -17.43
C GLU A 150 17.83 -1.16 -17.94
N ARG A 151 17.03 -0.48 -18.75
CA ARG A 151 15.80 -1.02 -19.33
C ARG A 151 16.05 -2.28 -20.12
N ASN A 152 15.22 -3.32 -19.92
CA ASN A 152 15.27 -4.59 -20.64
C ASN A 152 16.66 -5.28 -20.62
N SER A 153 17.40 -5.12 -19.54
CA SER A 153 18.75 -5.65 -19.38
C SER A 153 18.93 -6.31 -18.01
N SER A 154 19.94 -7.14 -17.89
CA SER A 154 20.44 -7.64 -16.60
C SER A 154 21.42 -6.69 -15.92
N ARG A 155 21.73 -5.57 -16.55
CA ARG A 155 22.78 -4.63 -16.12
C ARG A 155 22.26 -3.58 -15.17
N ALA A 156 23.04 -3.34 -14.13
CA ALA A 156 22.97 -2.12 -13.34
C ALA A 156 24.12 -1.18 -13.71
N TRP A 157 23.95 0.07 -13.44
CA TRP A 157 24.94 1.11 -13.62
C TRP A 157 25.08 1.92 -12.33
N TYR A 158 26.30 2.30 -11.96
CA TYR A 158 26.52 3.14 -10.80
C TYR A 158 27.40 4.34 -11.13
N LEU A 159 27.15 5.45 -10.46
CA LEU A 159 27.92 6.67 -10.55
C LEU A 159 29.04 6.71 -9.50
N PRO A 160 30.01 7.65 -9.63
CA PRO A 160 31.00 7.92 -8.60
C PRO A 160 30.34 8.30 -7.26
N VAL A 161 31.07 8.09 -6.16
CA VAL A 161 30.64 8.50 -4.81
C VAL A 161 30.34 10.00 -4.77
N GLY A 162 29.25 10.38 -4.10
CA GLY A 162 28.89 11.78 -3.90
C GLY A 162 28.49 12.53 -5.16
N SER A 163 28.18 11.84 -6.27
CA SER A 163 27.84 12.50 -7.53
C SER A 163 26.49 12.06 -8.09
N VAL A 164 25.75 12.97 -8.69
CA VAL A 164 24.49 12.73 -9.40
C VAL A 164 24.66 12.68 -10.92
N ILE A 165 25.87 12.97 -11.42
CA ILE A 165 26.27 12.93 -12.83
C ILE A 165 27.69 12.34 -12.92
N GLY A 166 28.18 12.03 -14.12
CA GLY A 166 29.54 11.57 -14.35
C GLY A 166 29.62 10.29 -15.18
N ALA A 167 30.79 9.66 -15.18
CA ALA A 167 31.00 8.40 -15.90
C ALA A 167 30.33 7.23 -15.12
N ALA A 168 29.31 6.63 -15.73
CA ALA A 168 28.66 5.46 -15.18
C ALA A 168 29.48 4.21 -15.45
N THR A 169 29.59 3.33 -14.45
CA THR A 169 30.24 2.03 -14.56
C THR A 169 29.19 0.93 -14.53
N VAL A 170 29.34 -0.07 -15.41
CA VAL A 170 28.41 -1.19 -15.50
C VAL A 170 28.70 -2.25 -14.44
N PHE A 171 27.61 -2.84 -13.91
CA PHE A 171 27.65 -4.06 -13.11
C PHE A 171 26.60 -5.04 -13.65
N ASP A 172 27.04 -6.18 -14.20
CA ASP A 172 26.14 -7.11 -14.86
C ASP A 172 25.76 -8.27 -13.93
N PHE A 173 24.44 -8.38 -13.64
CA PHE A 173 23.87 -9.48 -12.86
C PHE A 173 23.51 -10.70 -13.72
N GLY A 174 23.61 -10.64 -15.05
CA GLY A 174 23.14 -11.68 -15.96
C GLY A 174 23.72 -13.06 -15.68
N SER A 175 25.04 -13.12 -15.37
CA SER A 175 25.71 -14.38 -15.01
C SER A 175 25.31 -14.93 -13.64
N LYS A 176 24.59 -14.16 -12.81
CA LYS A 176 24.15 -14.54 -11.46
C LYS A 176 22.71 -15.00 -11.42
N PHE A 177 21.89 -14.60 -12.37
CA PHE A 177 20.48 -14.99 -12.46
C PHE A 177 20.38 -16.43 -12.99
N LYS A 178 20.00 -17.37 -12.13
CA LYS A 178 19.87 -18.79 -12.46
C LYS A 178 18.64 -19.10 -13.30
N LYS A 179 17.55 -18.34 -13.08
CA LYS A 179 16.31 -18.44 -13.84
C LYS A 179 16.26 -17.47 -15.01
N GLY A 180 17.27 -16.59 -15.13
CA GLY A 180 17.34 -15.58 -16.18
C GLY A 180 16.45 -14.37 -15.92
N GLY A 181 15.93 -13.78 -16.99
CA GLY A 181 15.14 -12.56 -16.92
C GLY A 181 16.01 -11.29 -16.92
N THR A 182 15.35 -10.16 -16.78
CA THR A 182 16.00 -8.84 -16.71
C THR A 182 16.09 -8.37 -15.26
N LEU A 183 17.02 -7.50 -14.96
CA LEU A 183 17.06 -6.83 -13.66
C LEU A 183 15.83 -5.94 -13.50
N GLN A 184 14.99 -6.22 -12.51
CA GLN A 184 13.73 -5.54 -12.30
C GLN A 184 13.83 -4.42 -11.26
N ALA A 185 14.49 -4.69 -10.13
CA ALA A 185 14.62 -3.73 -9.04
C ALA A 185 15.94 -3.92 -8.29
N LEU A 186 16.37 -2.84 -7.64
CA LEU A 186 17.52 -2.80 -6.72
C LEU A 186 17.07 -2.18 -5.40
N PHE A 187 17.38 -2.81 -4.29
CA PHE A 187 17.07 -2.27 -2.97
C PHE A 187 18.35 -2.13 -2.16
N ASN A 188 18.47 -1.03 -1.45
CA ASN A 188 19.39 -0.92 -0.35
C ASN A 188 18.68 -1.42 0.91
N TRP A 189 19.27 -2.37 1.61
CA TRP A 189 18.73 -2.95 2.81
C TRP A 189 19.80 -3.01 3.90
N THR A 190 19.51 -2.40 5.03
CA THR A 190 20.40 -2.29 6.17
C THR A 190 19.90 -3.18 7.29
N ILE A 191 20.74 -4.10 7.77
CA ILE A 191 20.47 -4.93 8.94
C ILE A 191 21.43 -4.50 10.04
N ASP A 192 20.91 -4.24 11.23
CA ASP A 192 21.72 -4.13 12.44
C ASP A 192 21.80 -5.51 13.10
N GLY A 193 22.90 -6.20 12.91
CA GLY A 193 23.18 -7.51 13.50
C GLY A 193 23.83 -7.46 14.89
N GLY A 194 23.95 -6.27 15.48
CA GLY A 194 24.56 -6.10 16.82
C GLY A 194 26.09 -5.96 16.82
N GLU A 195 26.78 -6.22 15.71
CA GLU A 195 28.22 -5.99 15.52
C GLU A 195 28.53 -4.83 14.54
N GLY A 196 27.53 -3.99 14.24
CA GLY A 196 27.59 -2.88 13.28
C GLY A 196 26.55 -3.00 12.18
N VAL A 197 26.37 -1.90 11.44
CA VAL A 197 25.38 -1.77 10.39
C VAL A 197 25.88 -2.47 9.12
N ASP A 198 25.21 -3.55 8.75
CA ASP A 198 25.47 -4.26 7.50
C ASP A 198 24.49 -3.79 6.41
N ASP A 199 25.03 -3.08 5.41
CA ASP A 199 24.26 -2.67 4.25
C ASP A 199 24.40 -3.71 3.12
N TYR A 200 23.27 -4.11 2.58
CA TYR A 200 23.18 -5.04 1.46
C TYR A 200 22.58 -4.35 0.23
N LEU A 201 23.13 -4.67 -0.94
CA LEU A 201 22.48 -4.39 -2.22
C LEU A 201 21.72 -5.63 -2.66
N VAL A 202 20.40 -5.53 -2.73
CA VAL A 202 19.51 -6.62 -3.13
C VAL A 202 19.05 -6.39 -4.57
N ALA A 203 19.40 -7.28 -5.47
CA ALA A 203 18.99 -7.25 -6.87
C ALA A 203 17.94 -8.34 -7.14
N VAL A 204 16.82 -7.94 -7.77
CA VAL A 204 15.70 -8.82 -8.08
C VAL A 204 15.52 -8.93 -9.58
N SER A 205 15.47 -10.15 -10.12
CA SER A 205 15.19 -10.38 -11.53
C SER A 205 13.69 -10.51 -11.82
N SER A 206 13.28 -10.25 -13.05
CA SER A 206 11.91 -10.45 -13.52
C SER A 206 11.46 -11.92 -13.50
N ALA A 207 12.41 -12.86 -13.42
CA ALA A 207 12.14 -14.29 -13.28
C ALA A 207 12.06 -14.76 -11.82
N GLY A 208 12.39 -13.89 -10.83
CA GLY A 208 12.30 -14.18 -9.40
C GLY A 208 13.60 -14.60 -8.74
N ASP A 209 14.76 -14.47 -9.41
CA ASP A 209 16.05 -14.59 -8.74
C ASP A 209 16.31 -13.35 -7.90
N VAL A 210 16.80 -13.56 -6.66
CA VAL A 210 17.24 -12.51 -5.74
C VAL A 210 18.71 -12.74 -5.43
N ILE A 211 19.53 -11.74 -5.73
CA ILE A 211 20.97 -11.76 -5.48
C ILE A 211 21.30 -10.65 -4.47
N VAL A 212 22.02 -11.02 -3.43
CA VAL A 212 22.42 -10.09 -2.38
C VAL A 212 23.93 -9.90 -2.42
N TYR A 213 24.35 -8.66 -2.47
CA TYR A 213 25.74 -8.24 -2.37
C TYR A 213 26.00 -7.46 -1.09
N LYS A 214 27.20 -7.67 -0.53
CA LYS A 214 27.73 -6.90 0.60
C LYS A 214 29.09 -6.32 0.21
N GLY A 215 29.36 -5.10 0.69
CA GLY A 215 30.66 -4.47 0.48
C GLY A 215 30.59 -3.00 0.13
N ILE A 216 31.73 -2.39 -0.17
CA ILE A 216 31.87 -0.93 -0.30
C ILE A 216 32.15 -0.54 -1.77
N ASP A 217 33.07 -1.23 -2.44
CA ASP A 217 33.49 -0.83 -3.79
C ASP A 217 33.16 -1.90 -4.83
N PRO A 218 32.14 -1.68 -5.69
CA PRO A 218 31.72 -2.62 -6.71
C PRO A 218 32.76 -2.85 -7.82
N GLY A 219 33.79 -2.00 -7.93
CA GLY A 219 34.91 -2.19 -8.85
C GLY A 219 35.93 -3.25 -8.41
N THR A 220 35.88 -3.68 -7.16
CA THR A 220 36.87 -4.59 -6.57
C THR A 220 36.22 -5.81 -5.96
N ALA A 221 36.38 -6.97 -6.57
CA ALA A 221 35.82 -8.25 -6.11
C ALA A 221 36.21 -8.63 -4.67
N ALA A 222 37.34 -8.13 -4.18
CA ALA A 222 37.78 -8.37 -2.81
C ALA A 222 36.92 -7.63 -1.76
N THR A 223 36.31 -6.50 -2.12
CA THR A 223 35.55 -5.64 -1.21
C THR A 223 34.06 -5.59 -1.50
N PHE A 224 33.60 -6.22 -2.59
CA PHE A 224 32.19 -6.29 -2.98
C PHE A 224 31.84 -7.71 -3.43
N ASN A 225 31.23 -8.47 -2.54
CA ASN A 225 31.04 -9.90 -2.73
C ASN A 225 29.56 -10.30 -2.73
N GLN A 226 29.22 -11.30 -3.53
CA GLN A 226 27.92 -11.93 -3.46
C GLN A 226 27.77 -12.64 -2.10
N HIS A 227 26.77 -12.23 -1.31
CA HIS A 227 26.45 -12.82 -0.02
C HIS A 227 25.58 -14.06 -0.18
N GLY A 228 24.64 -14.02 -1.15
CA GLY A 228 23.75 -15.15 -1.41
C GLY A 228 22.90 -14.96 -2.66
N ALA A 229 22.21 -16.04 -3.02
CA ALA A 229 21.29 -16.09 -4.14
C ALA A 229 20.09 -16.98 -3.79
N TRP A 230 18.88 -16.46 -3.98
CA TRP A 230 17.62 -17.14 -3.68
C TRP A 230 16.67 -17.04 -4.87
N PHE A 231 15.66 -17.91 -4.88
CA PHE A 231 14.56 -17.84 -5.83
C PHE A 231 13.27 -17.63 -5.07
N ILE A 232 12.55 -16.54 -5.35
CA ILE A 232 11.33 -16.15 -4.66
C ILE A 232 10.06 -16.32 -5.50
N GLY A 233 10.17 -16.92 -6.70
CA GLY A 233 9.09 -16.91 -7.69
C GLY A 233 8.98 -15.57 -8.44
N PRO A 234 8.39 -15.56 -9.64
CA PRO A 234 8.32 -14.36 -10.45
C PRO A 234 7.51 -13.26 -9.77
N PRO A 235 8.06 -12.04 -9.63
CA PRO A 235 7.30 -10.88 -9.17
C PRO A 235 6.34 -10.38 -10.27
N PRO A 236 5.35 -9.52 -9.94
CA PRO A 236 4.54 -8.84 -10.92
C PRO A 236 5.36 -7.82 -11.72
N VAL A 237 4.86 -7.43 -12.89
CA VAL A 237 5.51 -6.40 -13.71
C VAL A 237 5.51 -5.05 -13.00
N GLY A 238 6.59 -4.31 -13.16
CA GLY A 238 6.81 -3.01 -12.51
C GLY A 238 8.05 -3.00 -11.64
N ARG A 239 8.28 -1.90 -10.96
CA ARG A 239 9.52 -1.65 -10.21
C ARG A 239 9.31 -1.55 -8.69
N ARG A 240 8.05 -1.42 -8.22
CA ARG A 240 7.68 -1.20 -6.83
C ARG A 240 7.30 -2.48 -6.10
N ILE A 241 8.04 -3.55 -6.41
CA ILE A 241 7.81 -4.91 -5.91
C ILE A 241 8.36 -5.15 -4.49
N GLY A 242 8.86 -4.14 -3.83
CA GLY A 242 9.36 -4.26 -2.47
C GLY A 242 9.14 -3.00 -1.66
N GLY A 243 9.05 -3.17 -0.35
CA GLY A 243 8.90 -2.11 0.63
C GLY A 243 9.69 -2.39 1.89
N ARG A 244 10.11 -1.33 2.58
CA ARG A 244 10.81 -1.43 3.87
C ARG A 244 9.85 -1.08 5.00
N PHE A 245 9.85 -1.91 6.02
CA PHE A 245 9.06 -1.70 7.23
C PHE A 245 9.81 -2.28 8.43
N GLY A 246 9.97 -1.49 9.49
CA GLY A 246 10.61 -1.93 10.73
C GLY A 246 12.05 -2.44 10.58
N GLY A 247 12.83 -1.91 9.61
CA GLY A 247 14.18 -2.40 9.31
C GLY A 247 14.21 -3.65 8.42
N GLU A 248 13.06 -4.26 8.12
CA GLU A 248 12.93 -5.40 7.21
C GLU A 248 12.66 -4.93 5.78
N LEU A 249 13.19 -5.66 4.81
CA LEU A 249 12.84 -5.53 3.39
C LEU A 249 11.88 -6.66 3.01
N TYR A 250 10.71 -6.29 2.56
CA TYR A 250 9.71 -7.22 2.04
C TYR A 250 9.72 -7.20 0.52
N LEU A 251 9.70 -8.38 -0.10
CA LEU A 251 9.61 -8.55 -1.54
C LEU A 251 8.32 -9.25 -1.92
N LEU A 252 7.58 -8.66 -2.85
CA LEU A 252 6.33 -9.21 -3.39
C LEU A 252 6.63 -10.17 -4.54
N SER A 253 6.11 -11.37 -4.47
CA SER A 253 6.26 -12.41 -5.49
C SER A 253 5.04 -13.33 -5.54
N SER A 254 5.05 -14.30 -6.44
CA SER A 254 4.01 -15.34 -6.52
C SER A 254 3.88 -16.20 -5.25
N TYR A 255 4.82 -16.16 -4.34
CA TYR A 255 4.73 -16.82 -3.03
C TYR A 255 4.22 -15.90 -1.91
N GLY A 256 3.82 -14.67 -2.24
CA GLY A 256 3.34 -13.66 -1.32
C GLY A 256 4.38 -12.59 -1.00
N LEU A 257 4.19 -11.90 0.11
CA LEU A 257 5.09 -10.86 0.62
C LEU A 257 6.13 -11.49 1.54
N LEU A 258 7.37 -11.61 1.05
CA LEU A 258 8.45 -12.35 1.70
C LEU A 258 9.43 -11.42 2.42
N PRO A 259 9.75 -11.64 3.71
CA PRO A 259 10.79 -10.91 4.42
C PRO A 259 12.18 -11.41 4.01
N MET A 260 13.10 -10.49 3.74
CA MET A 260 14.47 -10.84 3.32
C MET A 260 15.30 -11.50 4.42
N SER A 261 15.05 -11.18 5.70
CA SER A 261 15.72 -11.80 6.83
C SER A 261 15.48 -13.32 6.89
N ALA A 262 14.25 -13.76 6.58
CA ALA A 262 13.92 -15.18 6.53
C ALA A 262 14.69 -15.90 5.40
N LEU A 263 14.87 -15.24 4.25
CA LEU A 263 15.66 -15.78 3.15
C LEU A 263 17.14 -15.91 3.53
N LEU A 264 17.71 -14.89 4.17
CA LEU A 264 19.11 -14.93 4.63
C LEU A 264 19.36 -16.01 5.68
N SER A 265 18.39 -16.29 6.54
CA SER A 265 18.48 -17.36 7.55
C SER A 265 18.33 -18.77 6.97
N GLY A 266 18.17 -18.90 5.65
CA GLY A 266 18.09 -20.17 4.94
C GLY A 266 16.71 -20.86 5.01
N GLN A 267 15.65 -20.14 5.37
CA GLN A 267 14.29 -20.68 5.32
C GLN A 267 13.88 -20.89 3.86
N LEU A 268 13.19 -22.00 3.60
CA LEU A 268 12.77 -22.34 2.26
C LEU A 268 11.56 -21.48 1.85
N VAL A 269 11.68 -20.77 0.75
CA VAL A 269 10.60 -19.95 0.16
C VAL A 269 9.35 -20.76 -0.17
N GLN A 270 9.50 -22.06 -0.42
CA GLN A 270 8.40 -22.99 -0.66
C GLN A 270 7.53 -23.22 0.57
N ASP A 271 8.05 -22.96 1.76
CA ASP A 271 7.25 -22.90 2.96
C ASP A 271 6.53 -21.54 3.01
N GLN A 272 5.29 -21.51 2.55
CA GLN A 272 4.46 -20.29 2.54
C GLN A 272 4.24 -19.68 3.93
N GLN A 273 4.62 -20.40 5.00
CA GLN A 273 4.51 -19.90 6.36
C GLN A 273 5.47 -18.73 6.67
N ILE A 274 6.54 -18.57 5.90
CA ILE A 274 7.47 -17.44 6.05
C ILE A 274 6.91 -16.13 5.49
N ALA A 275 5.92 -16.20 4.59
CA ALA A 275 5.33 -15.00 4.01
C ALA A 275 4.55 -14.21 5.06
N LEU A 276 4.78 -12.90 5.15
CA LEU A 276 3.97 -12.00 5.97
C LEU A 276 2.49 -12.10 5.58
N SER A 277 2.22 -12.24 4.29
CA SER A 277 0.87 -12.38 3.72
C SER A 277 0.29 -13.80 3.82
N ARG A 278 0.88 -14.73 4.58
CA ARG A 278 0.50 -16.16 4.60
C ARG A 278 -1.01 -16.42 4.71
N LYS A 279 -1.72 -15.63 5.52
CA LYS A 279 -3.18 -15.77 5.70
C LYS A 279 -3.99 -15.40 4.46
N ILE A 280 -3.48 -14.47 3.65
CA ILE A 280 -4.14 -13.94 2.46
C ILE A 280 -3.40 -14.25 1.15
N THR A 281 -2.30 -15.01 1.19
CA THR A 281 -1.51 -15.35 -0.01
C THR A 281 -2.36 -15.90 -1.15
N PRO A 282 -3.36 -16.78 -0.93
CA PRO A 282 -4.23 -17.24 -2.02
C PRO A 282 -5.00 -16.10 -2.70
N LEU A 283 -5.44 -15.11 -1.94
CA LEU A 283 -6.18 -13.95 -2.46
C LEU A 283 -5.25 -13.00 -3.22
N VAL A 284 -4.07 -12.71 -2.67
CA VAL A 284 -3.03 -11.91 -3.35
C VAL A 284 -2.58 -12.60 -4.64
N ASN A 285 -2.40 -13.93 -4.63
CA ASN A 285 -2.03 -14.69 -5.82
C ASN A 285 -3.12 -14.68 -6.89
N PHE A 286 -4.38 -14.77 -6.49
CA PHE A 286 -5.51 -14.67 -7.43
C PHE A 286 -5.47 -13.33 -8.18
N GLU A 287 -5.30 -12.22 -7.47
CA GLU A 287 -5.17 -10.89 -8.08
C GLU A 287 -3.88 -10.78 -8.91
N MET A 288 -2.77 -11.33 -8.41
CA MET A 288 -1.49 -11.29 -9.12
C MET A 288 -1.53 -12.06 -10.44
N VAL A 289 -2.15 -13.24 -10.49
CA VAL A 289 -2.31 -14.01 -11.74
C VAL A 289 -3.14 -13.23 -12.75
N ALA A 290 -4.19 -12.55 -12.29
CA ALA A 290 -5.11 -11.81 -13.15
C ALA A 290 -4.53 -10.47 -13.66
N SER A 291 -3.61 -9.84 -12.92
CA SER A 291 -3.05 -8.51 -13.22
C SER A 291 -1.52 -8.47 -13.25
N ARG A 292 -0.86 -9.61 -13.38
CA ARG A 292 0.60 -9.73 -13.35
C ARG A 292 1.30 -8.85 -14.38
N GLU A 293 0.72 -8.71 -15.57
CA GLU A 293 1.27 -7.93 -16.68
C GLU A 293 0.84 -6.46 -16.65
N ILE A 294 0.03 -6.06 -15.66
CA ILE A 294 -0.40 -4.67 -15.48
C ILE A 294 0.52 -3.99 -14.47
N ARG A 295 1.04 -2.81 -14.81
CA ARG A 295 1.86 -2.00 -13.89
C ARG A 295 0.99 -1.37 -12.81
N GLY A 296 1.56 -1.13 -11.63
CA GLY A 296 0.86 -0.49 -10.52
C GLY A 296 0.88 -1.31 -9.22
N TRP A 297 1.47 -2.51 -9.23
CA TRP A 297 1.75 -3.22 -7.98
C TRP A 297 2.73 -2.42 -7.13
N GLU A 298 2.41 -2.28 -5.87
CA GLU A 298 3.22 -1.54 -4.90
C GLU A 298 3.07 -2.10 -3.48
N VAL A 299 4.14 -1.98 -2.70
CA VAL A 299 4.16 -2.27 -1.26
C VAL A 299 4.57 -0.99 -0.53
N LYS A 300 3.69 -0.44 0.30
CA LYS A 300 3.90 0.82 1.04
C LYS A 300 3.40 0.73 2.47
N LEU A 301 4.06 1.48 3.35
CA LEU A 301 3.60 1.73 4.71
C LEU A 301 2.78 3.03 4.72
N PHE A 302 1.61 2.98 5.34
CA PHE A 302 0.81 4.13 5.72
C PHE A 302 0.90 4.28 7.23
N SER A 303 1.83 5.11 7.68
CA SER A 303 2.23 5.19 9.10
C SER A 303 1.09 5.73 9.97
N LYS A 304 0.35 6.70 9.51
CA LYS A 304 -0.77 7.34 10.25
C LYS A 304 -1.84 6.33 10.64
N ASP A 305 -2.17 5.37 9.78
CA ASP A 305 -3.14 4.30 10.04
C ASP A 305 -2.50 3.00 10.53
N ASN A 306 -1.17 2.97 10.70
CA ASN A 306 -0.43 1.75 11.02
C ASN A 306 -0.76 0.60 10.07
N ALA A 307 -0.81 0.88 8.78
CA ALA A 307 -1.18 -0.07 7.74
C ALA A 307 -0.04 -0.30 6.74
N LEU A 308 0.34 -1.56 6.55
CA LEU A 308 1.17 -1.99 5.43
C LEU A 308 0.24 -2.35 4.27
N ILE A 309 0.37 -1.63 3.16
CA ILE A 309 -0.51 -1.76 2.00
C ILE A 309 0.22 -2.51 0.89
N ILE A 310 -0.42 -3.55 0.35
CA ILE A 310 -0.10 -4.14 -0.95
C ILE A 310 -1.18 -3.67 -1.92
N SER A 311 -0.86 -2.75 -2.82
CA SER A 311 -1.80 -2.28 -3.84
C SER A 311 -1.70 -3.11 -5.10
N ALA A 312 -2.84 -3.57 -5.61
CA ALA A 312 -2.96 -4.22 -6.92
C ALA A 312 -3.42 -3.20 -7.96
N PRO A 313 -2.91 -3.26 -9.20
CA PRO A 313 -3.40 -2.40 -10.27
C PRO A 313 -4.86 -2.68 -10.59
N LYS A 314 -5.58 -1.64 -11.00
CA LYS A 314 -6.96 -1.76 -11.43
C LYS A 314 -7.07 -2.66 -12.67
N ARG A 315 -8.08 -3.51 -12.67
CA ARG A 315 -8.55 -4.25 -13.85
C ARG A 315 -9.89 -3.67 -14.30
N ASP A 316 -10.15 -3.62 -15.59
CA ASP A 316 -11.31 -2.97 -16.18
C ASP A 316 -12.59 -3.41 -15.46
N ALA A 317 -13.34 -3.92 -15.23
CA ALA A 317 -14.61 -4.20 -14.55
C ALA A 317 -14.52 -4.44 -13.02
N PHE A 318 -13.32 -4.33 -12.42
CA PHE A 318 -13.14 -4.61 -11.00
C PHE A 318 -12.78 -3.34 -10.22
N PRO A 319 -13.18 -3.23 -8.94
CA PRO A 319 -12.80 -2.10 -8.10
C PRO A 319 -11.30 -2.11 -7.85
N PHE A 320 -10.74 -0.94 -7.54
CA PHE A 320 -9.39 -0.87 -6.96
C PHE A 320 -9.31 -1.74 -5.71
N THR A 321 -8.20 -2.43 -5.54
CA THR A 321 -8.02 -3.39 -4.44
C THR A 321 -6.67 -3.17 -3.79
N GLN A 322 -6.68 -2.92 -2.49
CA GLN A 322 -5.51 -2.87 -1.64
C GLN A 322 -5.68 -3.93 -0.54
N PHE A 323 -4.62 -4.67 -0.28
CA PHE A 323 -4.54 -5.56 0.87
C PHE A 323 -3.80 -4.81 1.97
N ALA A 324 -4.49 -4.50 3.06
CA ALA A 324 -3.94 -3.74 4.16
C ALA A 324 -3.72 -4.64 5.39
N GLN A 325 -2.50 -4.62 5.92
CA GLN A 325 -2.18 -5.27 7.18
C GLN A 325 -2.05 -4.21 8.28
N SER A 326 -2.76 -4.39 9.36
CA SER A 326 -2.51 -3.60 10.57
C SER A 326 -1.17 -4.01 11.19
N THR A 327 -0.26 -3.04 11.34
CA THR A 327 1.06 -3.30 11.93
C THR A 327 1.00 -3.53 13.45
N ASN A 328 -0.13 -3.21 14.10
CA ASN A 328 -0.32 -3.36 15.53
C ASN A 328 -0.74 -4.78 15.94
N ASN A 329 -1.50 -5.49 15.10
CA ASN A 329 -2.06 -6.81 15.44
C ASN A 329 -1.95 -7.83 14.31
N GLU A 330 -1.19 -7.49 13.25
CA GLU A 330 -0.93 -8.36 12.09
C GLU A 330 -2.19 -8.85 11.35
N GLY A 331 -3.35 -8.27 11.64
CA GLY A 331 -4.60 -8.60 10.97
C GLY A 331 -4.66 -8.00 9.56
N TRP A 332 -5.21 -8.76 8.61
CA TRP A 332 -5.37 -8.34 7.22
C TRP A 332 -6.81 -7.95 6.91
N SER A 333 -6.95 -6.95 6.05
CA SER A 333 -8.21 -6.51 5.47
C SER A 333 -8.04 -6.18 3.99
N VAL A 334 -9.16 -6.06 3.29
CA VAL A 334 -9.18 -5.63 1.89
C VAL A 334 -9.81 -4.24 1.83
N TRP A 335 -9.06 -3.27 1.32
CA TRP A 335 -9.59 -1.94 1.02
C TRP A 335 -9.98 -1.88 -0.45
N ARG A 336 -11.11 -1.28 -0.73
CA ARG A 336 -11.65 -1.16 -2.08
C ARG A 336 -12.02 0.28 -2.36
N ASP A 337 -12.09 0.60 -3.65
CA ASP A 337 -12.58 1.87 -4.16
C ASP A 337 -11.67 3.09 -3.90
N ILE A 338 -10.48 2.90 -3.33
CA ILE A 338 -9.45 3.94 -3.31
C ILE A 338 -8.74 3.93 -4.67
N PRO A 339 -8.74 5.04 -5.44
CA PRO A 339 -8.16 5.10 -6.78
C PRO A 339 -6.62 5.15 -6.73
N TYR A 340 -6.01 4.07 -6.28
CA TYR A 340 -4.59 4.00 -5.92
C TYR A 340 -3.73 3.47 -7.06
N LEU A 341 -2.82 4.28 -7.58
CA LEU A 341 -1.73 3.88 -8.48
C LEU A 341 -0.35 3.95 -7.82
N ASN A 342 -0.14 4.90 -6.93
CA ASN A 342 1.06 5.07 -6.13
C ASN A 342 0.72 5.87 -4.88
N GLY A 343 1.36 5.55 -3.77
CA GLY A 343 1.20 6.27 -2.52
C GLY A 343 2.53 6.69 -1.91
N GLU A 344 2.59 7.88 -1.33
CA GLU A 344 3.76 8.40 -0.62
C GLU A 344 3.35 9.24 0.59
N GLU A 345 4.15 9.15 1.64
CA GLU A 345 4.01 10.03 2.80
C GLU A 345 4.81 11.32 2.62
N TRP A 346 4.18 12.43 2.97
CA TRP A 346 4.83 13.73 3.03
C TRP A 346 4.20 14.57 4.13
N HIS A 347 5.01 15.15 5.03
CA HIS A 347 4.57 15.95 6.18
C HIS A 347 3.50 15.26 7.05
N GLY A 348 3.63 13.94 7.23
CA GLY A 348 2.71 13.15 8.07
C GLY A 348 1.35 12.83 7.43
N GLU A 349 1.12 13.25 6.19
CA GLU A 349 -0.06 12.89 5.40
C GLU A 349 0.32 11.90 4.29
N PHE A 350 -0.64 11.06 3.89
CA PHE A 350 -0.44 10.06 2.84
C PHE A 350 -1.16 10.50 1.56
N TYR A 351 -0.39 10.67 0.51
CA TYR A 351 -0.87 11.12 -0.79
C TYR A 351 -0.98 9.96 -1.75
N VAL A 352 -2.02 9.96 -2.58
CA VAL A 352 -2.31 8.91 -3.55
C VAL A 352 -2.45 9.52 -4.95
N ALA A 353 -1.66 9.02 -5.88
CA ALA A 353 -1.78 9.32 -7.30
C ALA A 353 -2.83 8.43 -7.94
N ALA A 354 -3.72 8.99 -8.78
CA ALA A 354 -4.87 8.30 -9.35
C ALA A 354 -4.92 8.37 -10.88
N GLU A 355 -5.65 7.43 -11.50
CA GLU A 355 -5.83 7.36 -12.97
C GLU A 355 -6.66 8.51 -13.54
N ASP A 356 -7.53 9.11 -12.75
CA ASP A 356 -8.46 10.16 -13.17
C ASP A 356 -7.82 11.55 -13.34
N GLY A 357 -6.51 11.64 -13.14
CA GLY A 357 -5.78 12.90 -13.21
C GLY A 357 -5.79 13.69 -11.91
N ASN A 358 -6.33 13.13 -10.83
CA ASN A 358 -6.33 13.74 -9.50
C ASN A 358 -5.23 13.14 -8.61
N VAL A 359 -4.86 13.90 -7.60
CA VAL A 359 -4.10 13.42 -6.45
C VAL A 359 -4.97 13.57 -5.22
N TYR A 360 -5.03 12.53 -4.42
CA TYR A 360 -5.85 12.49 -3.20
C TYR A 360 -4.96 12.40 -1.95
N THR A 361 -5.50 12.83 -0.81
CA THR A 361 -4.95 12.50 0.51
C THR A 361 -5.85 11.48 1.19
N LEU A 362 -5.27 10.50 1.87
CA LEU A 362 -6.02 9.60 2.73
C LEU A 362 -6.30 10.29 4.06
N ALA A 363 -7.53 10.78 4.22
CA ALA A 363 -7.97 11.52 5.38
C ALA A 363 -9.50 11.48 5.55
N GLY A 364 -9.95 11.55 6.82
CA GLY A 364 -11.35 11.58 7.16
C GLY A 364 -12.07 10.24 7.04
N ASN A 365 -13.40 10.28 7.08
CA ASN A 365 -14.27 9.10 7.14
C ASN A 365 -15.20 9.00 5.92
N LEU A 366 -14.94 9.77 4.88
CA LEU A 366 -15.70 9.81 3.63
C LEU A 366 -14.76 9.61 2.45
N ASP A 367 -15.25 8.96 1.40
CA ASP A 367 -14.55 8.80 0.13
C ASP A 367 -14.91 9.95 -0.84
N ALA A 368 -14.00 10.21 -1.78
CA ALA A 368 -14.19 11.15 -2.88
C ALA A 368 -14.65 12.55 -2.42
N VAL A 369 -14.14 13.02 -1.29
CA VAL A 369 -14.44 14.38 -0.84
C VAL A 369 -13.80 15.37 -1.80
N THR A 370 -14.62 16.22 -2.43
CA THR A 370 -14.15 17.24 -3.36
C THR A 370 -13.39 18.37 -2.65
N LEU A 371 -12.57 19.15 -3.39
CA LEU A 371 -11.78 20.26 -2.85
C LEU A 371 -12.65 21.29 -2.12
N ASP A 372 -13.86 21.56 -2.61
CA ASP A 372 -14.84 22.50 -2.02
C ASP A 372 -15.77 21.85 -0.98
N GLU A 373 -15.55 20.56 -0.67
CA GLU A 373 -16.34 19.74 0.26
C GLU A 373 -17.84 19.65 -0.09
N SER A 374 -18.21 19.99 -1.32
CA SER A 374 -19.60 19.97 -1.78
C SER A 374 -20.14 18.57 -2.09
N SER A 375 -19.26 17.60 -2.32
CA SER A 375 -19.60 16.21 -2.63
C SER A 375 -18.70 15.23 -1.90
N SER A 376 -19.27 14.09 -1.51
CA SER A 376 -18.57 12.99 -0.88
C SER A 376 -19.39 11.71 -0.95
N ILE A 377 -18.75 10.57 -0.70
CA ILE A 377 -19.37 9.24 -0.72
C ILE A 377 -19.13 8.56 0.63
N GLN A 378 -20.13 7.92 1.19
CA GLN A 378 -19.98 7.08 2.38
C GLN A 378 -19.16 5.83 2.03
N ILE A 379 -18.34 5.38 2.97
CA ILE A 379 -17.54 4.17 2.80
C ILE A 379 -18.43 2.96 3.05
N ASN A 380 -18.58 2.11 2.03
CA ASN A 380 -19.23 0.83 2.17
C ASN A 380 -18.26 -0.18 2.78
N TRP A 381 -18.69 -0.88 3.81
CA TRP A 381 -17.87 -1.84 4.54
C TRP A 381 -18.62 -3.14 4.80
N SER A 382 -17.88 -4.23 4.99
CA SER A 382 -18.45 -5.52 5.35
C SER A 382 -17.47 -6.41 6.08
N VAL A 383 -17.98 -7.24 6.97
CA VAL A 383 -17.23 -8.28 7.67
C VAL A 383 -18.07 -9.56 7.74
N LEU A 384 -17.46 -10.70 7.47
CA LEU A 384 -18.04 -12.02 7.69
C LEU A 384 -17.10 -12.83 8.57
N GLN A 385 -17.58 -13.21 9.75
CA GLN A 385 -16.86 -14.09 10.67
C GLN A 385 -16.58 -15.46 10.05
N SER A 386 -15.62 -16.18 10.60
CA SER A 386 -15.44 -17.60 10.30
C SER A 386 -16.64 -18.43 10.75
N PHE A 387 -16.98 -19.50 9.98
CA PHE A 387 -18.03 -20.42 10.40
C PHE A 387 -17.61 -21.18 11.66
N GLN A 388 -18.52 -21.21 12.63
CA GLN A 388 -18.32 -21.86 13.93
C GLN A 388 -19.42 -22.91 14.19
N ASP A 389 -19.04 -24.02 14.81
CA ASP A 389 -19.96 -25.05 15.33
C ASP A 389 -20.22 -24.87 16.84
N TYR A 390 -19.62 -23.85 17.45
CA TYR A 390 -19.77 -23.48 18.86
C TYR A 390 -19.57 -24.67 19.82
N ASP A 391 -18.50 -25.44 19.58
CA ASP A 391 -18.08 -26.63 20.34
C ASP A 391 -19.12 -27.77 20.35
N LYS A 392 -20.06 -27.79 19.41
CA LYS A 392 -21.08 -28.84 19.25
C LYS A 392 -21.15 -29.32 17.79
N PRO A 393 -20.10 -29.98 17.30
CA PRO A 393 -20.07 -30.46 15.93
C PRO A 393 -21.21 -31.46 15.67
N GLY A 394 -21.87 -31.33 14.52
CA GLY A 394 -22.98 -32.18 14.10
C GLY A 394 -24.35 -31.81 14.66
N HIS A 395 -24.46 -30.88 15.59
CA HIS A 395 -25.73 -30.30 16.04
C HIS A 395 -26.21 -29.19 15.13
N TYR A 396 -27.54 -29.03 15.03
CA TYR A 396 -28.12 -27.86 14.40
C TYR A 396 -28.13 -26.68 15.37
N HIS A 397 -27.85 -25.51 14.85
CA HIS A 397 -27.91 -24.25 15.56
C HIS A 397 -28.93 -23.33 14.87
N ARG A 398 -29.76 -22.69 15.66
CA ARG A 398 -30.73 -21.68 15.20
C ARG A 398 -30.40 -20.35 15.83
N ALA A 399 -29.96 -19.37 15.04
CA ALA A 399 -29.78 -18.01 15.51
C ALA A 399 -31.13 -17.38 15.85
N GLN A 400 -31.19 -16.63 16.95
CA GLN A 400 -32.38 -15.90 17.41
C GLN A 400 -32.15 -14.39 17.34
N TYR A 401 -31.07 -13.92 17.96
CA TYR A 401 -30.73 -12.51 18.03
C TYR A 401 -29.23 -12.31 17.86
N ILE A 402 -28.90 -11.19 17.23
CA ILE A 402 -27.53 -10.68 17.18
C ILE A 402 -27.55 -9.25 17.74
N ARG A 403 -26.64 -8.96 18.66
CA ARG A 403 -26.43 -7.64 19.20
C ARG A 403 -25.05 -7.16 18.81
N PRO A 404 -24.89 -6.37 17.73
CA PRO A 404 -23.64 -5.74 17.41
C PRO A 404 -23.39 -4.59 18.39
N VAL A 405 -22.12 -4.37 18.72
CA VAL A 405 -21.70 -3.23 19.56
C VAL A 405 -20.79 -2.36 18.72
N PHE A 406 -21.29 -1.20 18.36
CA PHE A 406 -20.53 -0.17 17.65
C PHE A 406 -20.15 0.97 18.61
N ILE A 407 -18.98 1.54 18.35
CA ILE A 407 -18.51 2.80 18.93
C ILE A 407 -18.18 3.72 17.77
N GLY A 408 -18.63 4.96 17.82
CA GLY A 408 -18.35 5.94 16.77
C GLY A 408 -19.01 7.30 17.01
N ASP A 409 -18.81 8.22 16.08
CA ASP A 409 -19.38 9.56 16.16
C ASP A 409 -20.88 9.55 15.87
N GLN A 410 -21.37 8.55 15.12
CA GLN A 410 -22.77 8.38 14.74
C GLN A 410 -23.14 6.90 14.68
N ALA A 411 -24.41 6.58 14.84
CA ALA A 411 -24.93 5.24 14.61
C ALA A 411 -24.87 4.89 13.12
N PRO A 412 -24.11 3.83 12.70
CA PRO A 412 -24.02 3.46 11.30
C PRO A 412 -25.34 2.86 10.78
N SER A 413 -25.58 2.99 9.49
CA SER A 413 -26.58 2.16 8.80
C SER A 413 -25.96 0.83 8.44
N TYR A 414 -26.58 -0.29 8.82
CA TYR A 414 -26.02 -1.59 8.61
C TYR A 414 -27.05 -2.68 8.34
N VAL A 415 -26.59 -3.81 7.83
CA VAL A 415 -27.36 -5.04 7.61
C VAL A 415 -26.67 -6.14 8.38
N ILE A 416 -27.46 -6.92 9.14
CA ILE A 416 -27.02 -8.13 9.82
C ILE A 416 -27.55 -9.34 9.09
N GLU A 417 -26.71 -10.34 8.92
CA GLU A 417 -27.06 -11.63 8.34
C GLU A 417 -26.41 -12.78 9.13
N VAL A 418 -27.02 -13.96 9.09
CA VAL A 418 -26.38 -15.20 9.54
C VAL A 418 -26.30 -16.15 8.35
N ARG A 419 -25.11 -16.61 8.07
CA ARG A 419 -24.84 -17.60 7.03
C ARG A 419 -24.64 -18.96 7.66
N TYR A 420 -25.12 -20.00 6.98
CA TYR A 420 -25.11 -21.36 7.48
C TYR A 420 -24.36 -22.30 6.54
N ASP A 421 -23.72 -23.31 7.12
CA ASP A 421 -23.15 -24.46 6.40
C ASP A 421 -22.23 -24.07 5.22
N TYR A 422 -21.37 -23.07 5.47
CA TYR A 422 -20.38 -22.57 4.51
C TYR A 422 -20.98 -21.95 3.23
N ASN A 423 -22.24 -21.53 3.28
CA ASN A 423 -22.85 -20.82 2.17
C ASN A 423 -22.33 -19.37 2.13
N LEU A 424 -21.61 -19.03 1.06
CA LEU A 424 -21.06 -17.69 0.81
C LEU A 424 -21.88 -16.86 -0.19
N SER A 425 -22.98 -17.42 -0.74
CA SER A 425 -23.88 -16.68 -1.62
C SER A 425 -24.65 -15.61 -0.85
N ASP A 426 -25.20 -14.63 -1.58
CA ASP A 426 -25.97 -13.54 -0.98
C ASP A 426 -27.14 -14.06 -0.16
N VAL A 427 -27.25 -13.59 1.06
CA VAL A 427 -28.32 -13.90 2.00
C VAL A 427 -29.04 -12.60 2.33
N PHE A 428 -30.36 -12.65 2.44
CA PHE A 428 -31.15 -11.50 2.86
C PHE A 428 -30.93 -11.24 4.37
N GLY A 429 -30.36 -10.10 4.67
CA GLY A 429 -30.15 -9.67 6.05
C GLY A 429 -31.26 -8.72 6.56
N THR A 430 -31.23 -8.45 7.85
CA THR A 430 -32.08 -7.44 8.49
C THR A 430 -31.40 -6.07 8.40
N ALA A 431 -32.05 -5.12 7.71
CA ALA A 431 -31.56 -3.77 7.59
C ALA A 431 -31.88 -2.95 8.85
N VAL A 432 -30.86 -2.28 9.38
CA VAL A 432 -30.99 -1.35 10.52
C VAL A 432 -30.60 0.03 10.05
N PRO A 433 -31.54 1.00 10.00
CA PRO A 433 -31.22 2.35 9.59
C PRO A 433 -30.31 3.02 10.62
N GLY A 434 -29.36 3.80 10.13
CA GLY A 434 -28.53 4.66 10.96
C GLY A 434 -29.36 5.77 11.59
N GLY A 435 -28.96 6.23 12.76
CA GLY A 435 -29.55 7.35 13.47
C GLY A 435 -28.52 8.46 13.69
N ALA A 436 -28.94 9.69 13.47
CA ALA A 436 -28.18 10.85 13.96
C ALA A 436 -28.42 10.98 15.47
N THR A 437 -27.56 10.34 16.28
CA THR A 437 -27.47 10.70 17.69
C THR A 437 -26.61 11.97 17.78
N GLN A 438 -27.24 13.13 17.69
CA GLN A 438 -26.51 14.37 17.86
C GLN A 438 -26.13 14.55 19.34
N GLY A 439 -24.87 14.28 19.63
CA GLY A 439 -24.21 14.92 20.75
C GLY A 439 -24.12 16.42 20.46
N THR A 440 -24.56 17.24 21.37
CA THR A 440 -24.54 18.67 21.18
C THR A 440 -23.15 19.25 21.42
N LEU A 441 -22.66 20.04 20.48
CA LEU A 441 -21.37 20.75 20.60
C LEU A 441 -21.45 21.78 21.74
N TRP A 442 -20.33 22.00 22.43
CA TRP A 442 -20.22 22.92 23.58
C TRP A 442 -20.73 24.35 23.29
N ASP A 443 -20.52 24.87 22.09
CA ASP A 443 -20.92 26.23 21.70
C ASP A 443 -22.32 26.30 21.11
N VAL A 444 -23.04 25.18 20.96
CA VAL A 444 -24.39 25.10 20.35
C VAL A 444 -25.41 24.55 21.32
N GLY A 445 -24.99 23.83 22.34
CA GLY A 445 -25.85 23.18 23.32
C GLY A 445 -26.47 24.14 24.29
N ILE A 446 -27.79 23.96 24.56
CA ILE A 446 -28.53 24.68 25.60
C ILE A 446 -28.48 23.88 26.89
N TRP A 447 -28.02 24.47 27.98
CA TRP A 447 -28.01 23.87 29.32
C TRP A 447 -29.42 23.37 29.69
N ASP A 448 -29.52 22.24 30.33
CA ASP A 448 -30.74 21.54 30.76
C ASP A 448 -31.64 20.98 29.64
N ILE A 449 -31.30 21.19 28.36
CA ILE A 449 -32.06 20.66 27.21
C ILE A 449 -31.20 19.72 26.36
N SER A 450 -29.92 20.04 26.22
CA SER A 450 -29.01 19.29 25.33
C SER A 450 -28.37 18.11 26.04
N LEU A 451 -28.37 16.95 25.38
CA LEU A 451 -27.62 15.78 25.84
C LEU A 451 -26.15 16.03 25.58
N TRP A 452 -25.38 16.25 26.63
CA TRP A 452 -23.94 16.31 26.60
C TRP A 452 -23.41 14.87 26.48
N SER A 453 -23.30 14.35 25.27
CA SER A 453 -22.67 13.07 25.05
C SER A 453 -21.16 13.24 24.97
N GLY A 454 -20.44 12.26 25.46
CA GLY A 454 -19.02 12.11 25.14
C GLY A 454 -18.82 12.00 23.63
N GLN A 455 -17.57 12.11 23.19
CA GLN A 455 -17.17 12.11 21.78
C GLN A 455 -17.63 10.86 20.99
N PHE A 456 -18.09 9.79 21.67
CA PHE A 456 -18.48 8.53 21.05
C PHE A 456 -19.87 8.08 21.50
N VAL A 457 -20.64 7.62 20.52
CA VAL A 457 -21.93 6.97 20.71
C VAL A 457 -21.72 5.45 20.73
N VAL A 458 -22.33 4.77 21.68
CA VAL A 458 -22.40 3.31 21.74
C VAL A 458 -23.75 2.85 21.21
N VAL A 459 -23.75 2.02 20.18
CA VAL A 459 -24.96 1.39 19.62
C VAL A 459 -24.88 -0.10 19.86
N ASP A 460 -25.86 -0.64 20.58
CA ASP A 460 -25.89 -2.05 21.00
C ASP A 460 -27.28 -2.70 20.97
N GLU A 461 -28.11 -2.30 20.02
CA GLU A 461 -29.48 -2.81 19.92
C GLU A 461 -29.52 -4.25 19.35
N PRO A 462 -30.23 -5.20 20.03
CA PRO A 462 -30.40 -6.56 19.52
C PRO A 462 -31.27 -6.58 18.27
N GLN A 463 -30.84 -7.34 17.26
CA GLN A 463 -31.56 -7.54 16.01
C GLN A 463 -31.96 -9.01 15.87
N GLY A 464 -33.18 -9.29 15.38
CA GLY A 464 -33.64 -10.65 15.12
C GLY A 464 -32.85 -11.31 14.01
N ALA A 465 -32.47 -12.58 14.22
CA ALA A 465 -31.81 -13.40 13.24
C ALA A 465 -32.64 -14.64 12.90
N GLN A 466 -32.50 -15.14 11.67
CA GLN A 466 -33.25 -16.29 11.19
C GLN A 466 -32.35 -17.32 10.52
N GLY A 467 -32.79 -18.55 10.50
CA GLY A 467 -32.13 -19.67 9.81
C GLY A 467 -31.67 -20.75 10.76
N ILE A 468 -31.21 -21.86 10.19
CA ILE A 468 -30.74 -23.05 10.91
C ILE A 468 -29.62 -23.72 10.09
N GLY A 469 -28.60 -24.21 10.76
CA GLY A 469 -27.50 -24.96 10.15
C GLY A 469 -26.59 -25.57 11.18
N ARG A 470 -25.59 -26.32 10.74
CA ARG A 470 -24.61 -26.98 11.63
C ARG A 470 -23.45 -26.08 11.99
N ALA A 471 -23.09 -25.20 11.07
CA ALA A 471 -22.10 -24.15 11.30
C ALA A 471 -22.73 -22.81 10.96
N MET A 472 -22.44 -21.79 11.75
CA MET A 472 -22.97 -20.43 11.56
C MET A 472 -21.83 -19.41 11.45
N ALA A 473 -22.04 -18.40 10.62
CA ALA A 473 -21.17 -17.24 10.51
C ALA A 473 -22.02 -15.97 10.55
N VAL A 474 -21.67 -15.02 11.40
CA VAL A 474 -22.32 -13.70 11.45
C VAL A 474 -21.68 -12.78 10.41
N GLY A 475 -22.51 -12.21 9.56
CA GLY A 475 -22.14 -11.16 8.61
C GLY A 475 -22.75 -9.83 9.01
N ILE A 476 -21.95 -8.77 8.92
CA ILE A 476 -22.40 -7.38 9.12
C ILE A 476 -21.84 -6.54 8.00
N SER A 477 -22.70 -5.79 7.34
CA SER A 477 -22.29 -4.86 6.27
C SER A 477 -23.02 -3.53 6.42
N GLY A 478 -22.42 -2.46 5.97
CA GLY A 478 -23.05 -1.15 6.07
C GLY A 478 -22.32 -0.07 5.29
N SER A 479 -22.76 1.16 5.49
CA SER A 479 -22.12 2.35 4.99
C SER A 479 -21.93 3.36 6.13
N SER A 480 -20.82 4.08 6.11
CA SER A 480 -20.51 5.07 7.14
C SER A 480 -19.83 6.30 6.53
N GLY A 481 -20.24 7.46 7.05
CA GLY A 481 -19.58 8.74 6.77
C GLY A 481 -18.94 9.36 8.02
N ALA A 482 -18.92 8.60 9.12
CA ALA A 482 -18.33 9.00 10.38
C ALA A 482 -17.43 7.90 10.93
N GLU A 483 -16.65 8.18 11.97
CA GLU A 483 -15.84 7.16 12.61
C GLU A 483 -16.74 6.03 13.13
N THR A 484 -16.45 4.81 12.74
CA THR A 484 -17.24 3.63 13.05
C THR A 484 -16.33 2.46 13.39
N ILE A 485 -16.49 1.93 14.60
CA ILE A 485 -15.74 0.79 15.13
C ILE A 485 -16.74 -0.29 15.54
N LEU A 486 -16.71 -1.43 14.90
CA LEU A 486 -17.39 -2.63 15.35
C LEU A 486 -16.52 -3.31 16.41
N VAL A 487 -16.93 -3.19 17.68
CA VAL A 487 -16.16 -3.73 18.81
C VAL A 487 -16.34 -5.23 18.94
N ARG A 488 -17.60 -5.66 18.91
CA ARG A 488 -18.01 -7.09 18.99
C ARG A 488 -19.45 -7.24 18.54
N TYR A 489 -19.89 -8.48 18.48
CA TYR A 489 -21.31 -8.80 18.48
C TYR A 489 -21.55 -9.98 19.43
N ASP A 490 -22.74 -9.98 20.03
CA ASP A 490 -23.21 -11.06 20.87
C ASP A 490 -24.27 -11.85 20.07
N LEU A 491 -24.08 -13.16 19.92
CA LEU A 491 -25.00 -14.03 19.21
C LEU A 491 -25.77 -14.91 20.22
N MET A 492 -27.10 -14.80 20.21
CA MET A 492 -27.99 -15.70 20.92
C MET A 492 -28.53 -16.76 19.97
N PHE A 493 -28.35 -18.04 20.31
CA PHE A 493 -28.81 -19.16 19.51
C PHE A 493 -29.26 -20.33 20.34
N GLU A 494 -30.09 -21.17 19.76
CA GLU A 494 -30.50 -22.46 20.30
C GLU A 494 -29.76 -23.61 19.61
N THR A 495 -29.36 -24.60 20.39
CA THR A 495 -28.79 -25.86 19.88
C THR A 495 -29.87 -26.89 19.82
N GLY A 496 -30.12 -27.45 18.64
CA GLY A 496 -31.02 -28.55 18.41
C GLY A 496 -30.37 -29.94 18.56
N GLY A 497 -31.12 -30.98 18.21
CA GLY A 497 -30.62 -32.34 18.25
C GLY A 497 -29.56 -32.64 17.19
N MET A 498 -28.86 -33.75 17.38
CA MET A 498 -28.04 -34.41 16.36
C MET A 498 -28.96 -35.13 15.37
N LEU A 499 -28.64 -35.08 14.09
CA LEU A 499 -29.18 -35.98 13.09
C LEU A 499 -28.40 -37.27 13.05
#